data_65995a4cae02570ac617d3db28cd547b
#
_entry.id   65995a4cae02570ac617d3db28cd547b
#
_cell.length_a   1.000
_cell.length_b   1.000
_cell.length_c   1.000
_cell.angle_alpha   90.00
_cell.angle_beta   90.00
_cell.angle_gamma   90.00
#
_symmetry.space_group_name_H-M   'P 1'
#
loop_
_entity.id
_entity.type
_entity.pdbx_description
1 polymer ?
#
loop_
_entity_poly.entity_id
_entity_poly.type
_entity_poly.pdbx_seq_one_letter_code
_entity_poly.pdbx_strand_id
1 'polypeptide(L)'
;FVRGVEEATYNYRLISNMIEFAKNNSIRICCEGVESVQELTVLEGLSPNLIQGYLFSKPCEKDKFENLFLNSHTSEYEEHEKFVRKLYEFKDRMQVIYFNTKDILRKTELGLWIIRINEKENYCELHTDETMEKVIAVDRKYTPQECYHYWYDRIDERFKDYVDENVKKMIESDKIVQLHYRWQHPKLGRIMVRCCGRRVEDSDGMITLEGYHRMISNVENAVKDM
;
A
#
# COMPACT_ATOMS: atom_id res chain seq x y z
N PHE A 1 -12.83 -3.49 -13.72
CA PHE A 1 -11.48 -3.34 -13.12
C PHE A 1 -11.42 -3.96 -11.71
N VAL A 2 -12.51 -3.93 -10.94
CA VAL A 2 -12.55 -4.56 -9.59
C VAL A 2 -12.53 -6.07 -9.71
N ARG A 3 -13.26 -6.62 -10.68
CA ARG A 3 -13.31 -8.07 -10.90
C ARG A 3 -11.92 -8.61 -11.23
N GLY A 4 -11.49 -9.59 -10.42
CA GLY A 4 -10.16 -10.22 -10.56
C GLY A 4 -8.99 -9.30 -10.15
N VAL A 5 -9.24 -8.30 -9.31
CA VAL A 5 -8.18 -7.40 -8.80
C VAL A 5 -7.12 -8.15 -8.01
N GLU A 6 -7.49 -9.26 -7.39
CA GLU A 6 -6.62 -10.15 -6.62
C GLU A 6 -5.66 -10.95 -7.50
N GLU A 7 -5.99 -11.15 -8.78
CA GLU A 7 -5.18 -11.94 -9.72
C GLU A 7 -4.44 -11.06 -10.73
N ALA A 8 -5.02 -9.92 -11.11
CA ALA A 8 -4.54 -9.09 -12.20
C ALA A 8 -3.77 -7.86 -11.70
N THR A 9 -2.45 -7.89 -11.81
CA THR A 9 -1.55 -6.77 -11.45
C THR A 9 -1.97 -5.44 -12.11
N TYR A 10 -2.46 -5.47 -13.35
CA TYR A 10 -2.91 -4.27 -14.05
C TYR A 10 -4.13 -3.64 -13.36
N ASN A 11 -5.15 -4.45 -13.03
CA ASN A 11 -6.36 -3.98 -12.35
C ASN A 11 -6.04 -3.39 -10.98
N TYR A 12 -5.18 -4.07 -10.21
CA TYR A 12 -4.71 -3.58 -8.93
C TYR A 12 -4.02 -2.21 -9.06
N ARG A 13 -3.08 -2.08 -10.00
CA ARG A 13 -2.36 -0.82 -10.24
C ARG A 13 -3.29 0.31 -10.62
N LEU A 14 -4.24 0.04 -11.51
CA LEU A 14 -5.20 1.04 -11.96
C LEU A 14 -6.06 1.53 -10.79
N ILE A 15 -6.67 0.61 -10.05
CA ILE A 15 -7.52 0.94 -8.89
C ILE A 15 -6.72 1.66 -7.81
N SER A 16 -5.53 1.17 -7.46
CA SER A 16 -4.66 1.81 -6.48
C SER A 16 -4.33 3.26 -6.85
N ASN A 17 -3.97 3.51 -8.12
CA ASN A 17 -3.68 4.85 -8.60
C ASN A 17 -4.92 5.76 -8.58
N MET A 18 -6.10 5.22 -8.93
CA MET A 18 -7.37 5.99 -8.90
C MET A 18 -7.76 6.35 -7.47
N ILE A 19 -7.64 5.41 -6.52
CA ILE A 19 -7.92 5.65 -5.10
C ILE A 19 -6.95 6.71 -4.55
N GLU A 20 -5.67 6.59 -4.85
CA GLU A 20 -4.67 7.56 -4.45
C GLU A 20 -4.94 8.96 -5.02
N PHE A 21 -5.26 9.04 -6.32
CA PHE A 21 -5.66 10.29 -6.95
C PHE A 21 -6.88 10.92 -6.28
N ALA A 22 -7.91 10.12 -5.99
CA ALA A 22 -9.12 10.57 -5.32
C ALA A 22 -8.81 11.12 -3.91
N LYS A 23 -8.00 10.40 -3.12
CA LYS A 23 -7.57 10.83 -1.78
C LYS A 23 -6.82 12.16 -1.83
N ASN A 24 -5.88 12.31 -2.75
CA ASN A 24 -5.06 13.52 -2.87
C ASN A 24 -5.86 14.75 -3.32
N ASN A 25 -7.02 14.55 -3.94
CA ASN A 25 -7.91 15.61 -4.42
C ASN A 25 -9.19 15.75 -3.58
N SER A 26 -9.28 15.10 -2.43
CA SER A 26 -10.49 15.11 -1.58
C SER A 26 -11.76 14.62 -2.30
N ILE A 27 -11.61 13.74 -3.28
CA ILE A 27 -12.71 13.12 -4.03
C ILE A 27 -13.09 11.82 -3.34
N ARG A 28 -14.38 11.62 -3.10
CA ARG A 28 -14.89 10.32 -2.61
C ARG A 28 -14.96 9.33 -3.75
N ILE A 29 -14.44 8.12 -3.54
CA ILE A 29 -14.44 7.04 -4.51
C ILE A 29 -15.21 5.84 -4.00
N CYS A 30 -16.05 5.24 -4.86
CA CYS A 30 -16.73 3.97 -4.64
C CYS A 30 -16.14 2.92 -5.57
N CYS A 31 -15.73 1.79 -5.00
CA CYS A 31 -15.33 0.60 -5.77
C CYS A 31 -16.55 -0.30 -5.94
N GLU A 32 -17.00 -0.48 -7.19
CA GLU A 32 -18.21 -1.22 -7.53
C GLU A 32 -17.90 -2.58 -8.15
N GLY A 33 -18.85 -3.52 -8.01
CA GLY A 33 -18.78 -4.83 -8.65
C GLY A 33 -17.94 -5.84 -7.88
N VAL A 34 -17.87 -5.71 -6.56
CA VAL A 34 -17.22 -6.71 -5.69
C VAL A 34 -18.10 -7.94 -5.58
N GLU A 35 -17.58 -9.09 -6.02
CA GLU A 35 -18.30 -10.36 -6.03
C GLU A 35 -17.67 -11.42 -5.12
N SER A 36 -16.41 -11.25 -4.72
CA SER A 36 -15.66 -12.21 -3.89
C SER A 36 -15.04 -11.59 -2.64
N VAL A 37 -14.78 -12.44 -1.62
CA VAL A 37 -14.06 -12.01 -0.41
C VAL A 37 -12.63 -11.63 -0.71
N GLN A 38 -12.02 -12.26 -1.71
CA GLN A 38 -10.67 -11.97 -2.16
C GLN A 38 -10.57 -10.56 -2.71
N GLU A 39 -11.49 -10.17 -3.59
CA GLU A 39 -11.60 -8.80 -4.10
C GLU A 39 -11.80 -7.79 -2.97
N LEU A 40 -12.73 -8.09 -2.04
CA LEU A 40 -12.97 -7.24 -0.87
C LEU A 40 -11.71 -7.03 -0.05
N THR A 41 -10.97 -8.10 0.24
CA THR A 41 -9.72 -8.03 1.04
C THR A 41 -8.68 -7.12 0.39
N VAL A 42 -8.51 -7.23 -0.93
CA VAL A 42 -7.58 -6.37 -1.69
C VAL A 42 -8.01 -4.90 -1.65
N LEU A 43 -9.30 -4.64 -1.89
CA LEU A 43 -9.84 -3.27 -1.93
C LEU A 43 -9.79 -2.60 -0.55
N GLU A 44 -10.08 -3.31 0.53
CA GLU A 44 -9.97 -2.75 1.87
C GLU A 44 -8.52 -2.35 2.20
N GLY A 45 -7.52 -3.13 1.75
CA GLY A 45 -6.12 -2.75 1.85
C GLY A 45 -5.78 -1.45 1.12
N LEU A 46 -6.51 -1.11 0.06
CA LEU A 46 -6.40 0.16 -0.66
C LEU A 46 -7.21 1.30 -0.02
N SER A 47 -8.12 0.98 0.89
CA SER A 47 -8.94 1.92 1.67
C SER A 47 -9.72 2.94 0.81
N PRO A 48 -10.59 2.53 -0.13
CA PRO A 48 -11.52 3.43 -0.78
C PRO A 48 -12.55 3.96 0.23
N ASN A 49 -13.31 4.99 -0.14
CA ASN A 49 -14.36 5.53 0.74
C ASN A 49 -15.56 4.60 0.86
N LEU A 50 -15.91 3.92 -0.24
CA LEU A 50 -17.07 3.04 -0.34
C LEU A 50 -16.72 1.82 -1.18
N ILE A 51 -17.34 0.70 -0.85
CA ILE A 51 -17.26 -0.56 -1.59
C ILE A 51 -18.69 -1.08 -1.78
N GLN A 52 -19.04 -1.47 -3.00
CA GLN A 52 -20.33 -2.10 -3.27
C GLN A 52 -20.20 -3.25 -4.26
N GLY A 53 -21.11 -4.22 -4.16
CA GLY A 53 -21.16 -5.35 -5.09
C GLY A 53 -22.06 -6.48 -4.63
N TYR A 54 -22.19 -7.48 -5.48
CA TYR A 54 -23.05 -8.62 -5.24
C TYR A 54 -22.59 -9.52 -4.08
N LEU A 55 -21.38 -9.33 -3.64
CA LEU A 55 -20.88 -9.95 -2.41
C LEU A 55 -21.76 -9.57 -1.21
N PHE A 56 -22.22 -8.32 -1.13
CA PHE A 56 -23.05 -7.84 -0.03
C PHE A 56 -24.53 -8.09 -0.26
N SER A 57 -25.04 -7.66 -1.41
CA SER A 57 -26.42 -7.89 -1.85
C SER A 57 -26.58 -7.61 -3.33
N LYS A 58 -27.47 -8.36 -4.00
CA LYS A 58 -27.97 -7.99 -5.31
C LYS A 58 -28.99 -6.88 -5.17
N PRO A 59 -29.22 -6.07 -6.24
CA PRO A 59 -30.34 -5.14 -6.27
C PRO A 59 -31.65 -5.83 -5.92
N CYS A 60 -32.45 -5.21 -5.08
CA CYS A 60 -33.71 -5.76 -4.64
C CYS A 60 -34.78 -4.65 -4.54
N GLU A 61 -36.03 -5.07 -4.46
CA GLU A 61 -37.17 -4.19 -4.24
C GLU A 61 -37.06 -3.45 -2.93
N LYS A 62 -37.69 -2.26 -2.85
CA LYS A 62 -37.66 -1.36 -1.72
C LYS A 62 -37.98 -2.04 -0.39
N ASP A 63 -39.10 -2.77 -0.34
CA ASP A 63 -39.56 -3.43 0.89
C ASP A 63 -38.54 -4.48 1.38
N LYS A 64 -37.95 -5.21 0.46
CA LYS A 64 -36.88 -6.18 0.76
C LYS A 64 -35.63 -5.48 1.26
N PHE A 65 -35.26 -4.33 0.66
CA PHE A 65 -34.13 -3.53 1.12
C PHE A 65 -34.35 -3.02 2.55
N GLU A 66 -35.54 -2.47 2.84
CA GLU A 66 -35.89 -2.00 4.18
C GLU A 66 -35.82 -3.12 5.22
N ASN A 67 -36.31 -4.32 4.87
CA ASN A 67 -36.26 -5.47 5.75
C ASN A 67 -34.84 -6.00 5.98
N LEU A 68 -33.97 -5.95 4.97
CA LEU A 68 -32.58 -6.43 5.08
C LEU A 68 -31.66 -5.47 5.86
N PHE A 69 -31.88 -4.15 5.73
CA PHE A 69 -30.90 -3.16 6.18
C PHE A 69 -31.43 -2.18 7.22
N LEU A 70 -32.72 -1.95 7.33
CA LEU A 70 -33.30 -0.89 8.16
C LEU A 70 -34.19 -1.45 9.30
N ASN A 71 -34.84 -2.57 9.09
CA ASN A 71 -35.76 -3.14 10.06
C ASN A 71 -35.09 -4.22 10.91
N SER A 72 -34.41 -3.82 11.99
CA SER A 72 -33.66 -4.71 12.89
C SER A 72 -34.49 -5.83 13.57
N HIS A 73 -35.81 -5.82 13.41
CA HIS A 73 -36.72 -6.81 14.00
C HIS A 73 -37.21 -7.87 13.01
N THR A 74 -36.72 -7.87 11.77
CA THR A 74 -37.09 -8.87 10.78
C THR A 74 -36.09 -10.04 10.78
N SER A 75 -36.58 -11.24 10.48
CA SER A 75 -35.71 -12.42 10.31
C SER A 75 -34.70 -12.23 9.18
N GLU A 76 -35.08 -11.50 8.14
CA GLU A 76 -34.22 -11.16 7.00
C GLU A 76 -33.03 -10.28 7.41
N TYR A 77 -33.25 -9.31 8.31
CA TYR A 77 -32.19 -8.49 8.89
C TYR A 77 -31.22 -9.34 9.72
N GLU A 78 -31.75 -10.19 10.60
CA GLU A 78 -30.92 -11.07 11.44
C GLU A 78 -30.08 -12.05 10.61
N GLU A 79 -30.66 -12.61 9.54
CA GLU A 79 -29.93 -13.49 8.62
C GLU A 79 -28.84 -12.74 7.86
N HIS A 80 -29.14 -11.52 7.39
CA HIS A 80 -28.17 -10.68 6.71
C HIS A 80 -27.04 -10.25 7.65
N GLU A 81 -27.35 -9.86 8.87
CA GLU A 81 -26.33 -9.51 9.87
C GLU A 81 -25.42 -10.70 10.20
N LYS A 82 -26.00 -11.89 10.35
CA LYS A 82 -25.22 -13.13 10.52
C LYS A 82 -24.32 -13.43 9.32
N PHE A 83 -24.82 -13.19 8.11
CA PHE A 83 -24.02 -13.33 6.88
C PHE A 83 -22.85 -12.35 6.87
N VAL A 84 -23.08 -11.06 7.12
CA VAL A 84 -22.05 -10.02 7.17
C VAL A 84 -21.02 -10.36 8.25
N ARG A 85 -21.45 -10.76 9.44
CA ARG A 85 -20.53 -11.19 10.52
C ARG A 85 -19.65 -12.35 10.08
N LYS A 86 -20.21 -13.38 9.47
CA LYS A 86 -19.44 -14.53 8.94
C LYS A 86 -18.48 -14.11 7.83
N LEU A 87 -18.87 -13.15 6.99
CA LEU A 87 -18.01 -12.59 5.94
C LEU A 87 -16.78 -11.95 6.54
N TYR A 88 -16.93 -11.11 7.59
CA TYR A 88 -15.81 -10.49 8.29
C TYR A 88 -14.96 -11.48 9.07
N GLU A 89 -15.57 -12.46 9.75
CA GLU A 89 -14.82 -13.54 10.41
C GLU A 89 -14.03 -14.40 9.42
N PHE A 90 -14.59 -14.65 8.24
CA PHE A 90 -13.89 -15.35 7.16
C PHE A 90 -12.74 -14.49 6.60
N LYS A 91 -13.00 -13.21 6.40
CA LYS A 91 -11.98 -12.23 5.98
C LYS A 91 -10.81 -12.17 6.96
N ASP A 92 -11.09 -12.06 8.27
CA ASP A 92 -10.06 -12.02 9.30
C ASP A 92 -9.21 -13.30 9.30
N ARG A 93 -9.85 -14.47 9.13
CA ARG A 93 -9.14 -15.74 8.93
C ARG A 93 -8.35 -15.76 7.63
N MET A 94 -8.91 -15.21 6.56
CA MET A 94 -8.22 -15.10 5.28
C MET A 94 -7.10 -14.07 5.32
N GLN A 95 -7.18 -12.98 6.08
CA GLN A 95 -6.04 -12.10 6.31
C GLN A 95 -4.87 -12.84 6.97
N VAL A 96 -5.12 -13.76 7.89
CA VAL A 96 -4.09 -14.63 8.46
C VAL A 96 -3.53 -15.61 7.41
N ILE A 97 -4.35 -16.08 6.46
CA ILE A 97 -3.96 -17.00 5.38
C ILE A 97 -3.39 -16.23 4.17
N TYR A 98 -3.95 -15.06 3.84
CA TYR A 98 -3.48 -14.13 2.79
C TYR A 98 -2.35 -13.21 3.24
N PHE A 99 -1.66 -13.53 4.30
CA PHE A 99 -0.28 -13.06 4.46
C PHE A 99 0.66 -13.56 3.34
N ASN A 100 0.12 -14.14 2.31
CA ASN A 100 0.65 -14.08 0.95
C ASN A 100 0.42 -12.71 0.27
N THR A 101 0.26 -11.64 1.07
CA THR A 101 0.50 -10.24 0.64
C THR A 101 1.85 -10.15 -0.09
N LYS A 102 2.79 -11.01 0.22
CA LYS A 102 4.04 -11.18 -0.53
C LYS A 102 3.82 -11.35 -2.04
N ASP A 103 2.82 -12.11 -2.47
CA ASP A 103 2.60 -12.33 -3.91
C ASP A 103 1.95 -11.13 -4.60
N ILE A 104 1.03 -10.44 -3.94
CA ILE A 104 0.45 -9.20 -4.48
C ILE A 104 1.50 -8.10 -4.50
N LEU A 105 2.26 -7.92 -3.44
CA LEU A 105 3.33 -6.94 -3.36
C LEU A 105 4.43 -7.22 -4.40
N ARG A 106 4.80 -8.49 -4.60
CA ARG A 106 5.72 -8.90 -5.68
C ARG A 106 5.16 -8.60 -7.06
N LYS A 107 3.88 -8.89 -7.32
CA LYS A 107 3.20 -8.61 -8.60
C LYS A 107 3.05 -7.12 -8.86
N THR A 108 2.94 -6.29 -7.82
CA THR A 108 2.83 -4.84 -7.93
C THR A 108 4.16 -4.12 -7.90
N GLU A 109 5.27 -4.85 -7.68
CA GLU A 109 6.62 -4.29 -7.51
C GLU A 109 6.68 -3.23 -6.39
N LEU A 110 5.86 -3.40 -5.35
CA LEU A 110 5.90 -2.59 -4.13
C LEU A 110 6.88 -3.22 -3.16
N GLY A 111 8.03 -2.60 -3.01
CA GLY A 111 9.03 -3.01 -2.04
C GLY A 111 8.72 -2.41 -0.67
N LEU A 112 8.50 -3.24 0.33
CA LEU A 112 8.24 -2.80 1.70
C LEU A 112 9.54 -2.51 2.44
N TRP A 113 9.49 -1.49 3.29
CA TRP A 113 10.62 -1.11 4.12
C TRP A 113 10.19 -0.63 5.50
N ILE A 114 11.09 -0.82 6.46
CA ILE A 114 11.03 -0.21 7.79
C ILE A 114 12.36 0.50 8.02
N ILE A 115 12.32 1.78 8.36
CA ILE A 115 13.48 2.55 8.81
C ILE A 115 13.34 2.77 10.32
N ARG A 116 14.42 2.46 11.05
CA ARG A 116 14.53 2.73 12.49
C ARG A 116 15.65 3.74 12.71
N ILE A 117 15.36 4.78 13.48
CA ILE A 117 16.26 5.92 13.72
C ILE A 117 16.51 6.06 15.21
N ASN A 118 17.77 6.04 15.60
CA ASN A 118 18.24 6.43 16.92
C ASN A 118 18.92 7.80 16.82
N GLU A 119 18.17 8.86 17.15
CA GLU A 119 18.70 10.23 17.07
C GLU A 119 19.87 10.49 18.03
N LYS A 120 19.89 9.82 19.18
CA LYS A 120 20.94 10.02 20.19
C LYS A 120 22.29 9.48 19.74
N GLU A 121 22.28 8.39 18.98
CA GLU A 121 23.47 7.70 18.50
C GLU A 121 23.79 8.04 17.05
N ASN A 122 22.97 8.87 16.41
CA ASN A 122 23.04 9.17 14.99
C ASN A 122 23.09 7.89 14.12
N TYR A 123 22.19 6.96 14.42
CA TYR A 123 22.16 5.62 13.86
C TYR A 123 20.86 5.35 13.14
N CYS A 124 20.94 4.83 11.92
CA CYS A 124 19.79 4.46 11.11
C CYS A 124 19.91 3.04 10.59
N GLU A 125 18.79 2.32 10.58
CA GLU A 125 18.62 0.98 10.03
C GLU A 125 17.56 0.98 8.93
N LEU A 126 17.77 0.20 7.88
CA LEU A 126 16.77 -0.10 6.85
C LEU A 126 16.55 -1.60 6.76
N HIS A 127 15.35 -2.04 7.10
CA HIS A 127 14.88 -3.40 6.91
C HIS A 127 14.00 -3.46 5.67
N THR A 128 14.18 -4.46 4.84
CA THR A 128 13.54 -4.59 3.53
C THR A 128 12.93 -5.97 3.35
N ASP A 129 11.84 -6.05 2.58
CA ASP A 129 11.36 -7.32 2.05
C ASP A 129 12.08 -7.69 0.74
N GLU A 130 11.87 -8.92 0.26
CA GLU A 130 12.48 -9.41 -0.98
C GLU A 130 12.13 -8.56 -2.22
N THR A 131 10.97 -7.87 -2.21
CA THR A 131 10.55 -7.00 -3.32
C THR A 131 11.32 -5.70 -3.28
N MET A 132 11.51 -5.12 -2.09
CA MET A 132 12.35 -3.93 -1.91
C MET A 132 13.80 -4.21 -2.28
N GLU A 133 14.35 -5.37 -1.90
CA GLU A 133 15.70 -5.79 -2.30
C GLU A 133 15.86 -5.84 -3.83
N LYS A 134 14.81 -6.26 -4.56
CA LYS A 134 14.78 -6.22 -6.03
C LYS A 134 14.67 -4.80 -6.56
N VAL A 135 13.81 -3.95 -5.97
CA VAL A 135 13.63 -2.56 -6.37
C VAL A 135 14.92 -1.77 -6.25
N ILE A 136 15.71 -2.01 -5.20
CA ILE A 136 17.02 -1.37 -5.00
C ILE A 136 18.20 -2.21 -5.50
N ALA A 137 17.93 -3.36 -6.13
CA ALA A 137 18.91 -4.28 -6.70
C ALA A 137 20.06 -4.62 -5.73
N VAL A 138 19.70 -5.07 -4.54
CA VAL A 138 20.65 -5.58 -3.54
C VAL A 138 21.46 -6.72 -4.13
N ASP A 139 22.76 -6.64 -4.03
CA ASP A 139 23.71 -7.56 -4.68
C ASP A 139 24.39 -8.54 -3.70
N ARG A 140 24.27 -8.29 -2.40
CA ARG A 140 24.77 -9.13 -1.32
C ARG A 140 23.90 -8.99 -0.07
N LYS A 141 24.17 -9.80 0.94
CA LYS A 141 23.58 -9.56 2.27
C LYS A 141 24.21 -8.33 2.91
N TYR A 142 23.37 -7.37 3.28
CA TYR A 142 23.73 -6.19 4.06
C TYR A 142 23.20 -6.34 5.48
N THR A 143 23.91 -5.78 6.45
CA THR A 143 23.32 -5.46 7.75
C THR A 143 22.26 -4.35 7.55
N PRO A 144 21.27 -4.18 8.45
CA PRO A 144 20.29 -3.12 8.32
C PRO A 144 20.89 -1.72 8.19
N GLN A 145 21.99 -1.45 8.87
CA GLN A 145 22.72 -0.18 8.78
C GLN A 145 23.41 -0.02 7.43
N GLU A 146 24.11 -1.05 6.93
CA GLU A 146 24.70 -1.03 5.59
C GLU A 146 23.62 -0.86 4.50
N CYS A 147 22.44 -1.47 4.69
CA CYS A 147 21.33 -1.36 3.76
C CYS A 147 20.79 0.09 3.71
N TYR A 148 20.71 0.77 4.86
CA TYR A 148 20.36 2.18 4.92
C TYR A 148 21.35 3.05 4.13
N HIS A 149 22.65 2.89 4.36
CA HIS A 149 23.67 3.63 3.60
C HIS A 149 23.65 3.28 2.11
N TYR A 150 23.49 2.00 1.77
CA TYR A 150 23.38 1.57 0.38
C TYR A 150 22.25 2.27 -0.36
N TRP A 151 21.09 2.42 0.27
CA TRP A 151 19.94 3.14 -0.29
C TRP A 151 20.18 4.66 -0.30
N TYR A 152 20.56 5.25 0.82
CA TYR A 152 20.67 6.70 0.99
C TYR A 152 21.76 7.32 0.10
N ASP A 153 22.92 6.68 -0.01
CA ASP A 153 24.05 7.17 -0.82
C ASP A 153 23.74 7.22 -2.32
N ARG A 154 22.74 6.46 -2.76
CA ARG A 154 22.30 6.42 -4.16
C ARG A 154 21.17 7.39 -4.51
N ILE A 155 20.66 8.13 -3.56
CA ILE A 155 19.74 9.24 -3.84
C ILE A 155 20.50 10.29 -4.67
N ASP A 156 19.91 10.73 -5.81
CA ASP A 156 20.48 11.82 -6.62
C ASP A 156 20.71 13.05 -5.72
N GLU A 157 21.89 13.62 -5.72
CA GLU A 157 22.31 14.69 -4.81
C GLU A 157 21.31 15.85 -4.74
N ARG A 158 20.69 16.17 -5.88
CA ARG A 158 19.68 17.24 -5.98
C ARG A 158 18.37 16.93 -5.25
N PHE A 159 18.16 15.68 -4.82
CA PHE A 159 16.97 15.23 -4.13
C PHE A 159 17.23 14.92 -2.65
N LYS A 160 18.46 14.94 -2.17
CA LYS A 160 18.76 14.58 -0.77
C LYS A 160 18.05 15.50 0.21
N ASP A 161 18.21 16.81 0.07
CA ASP A 161 17.54 17.77 0.96
C ASP A 161 16.00 17.59 0.92
N TYR A 162 15.44 17.38 -0.27
CA TYR A 162 14.00 17.11 -0.41
C TYR A 162 13.55 15.81 0.29
N VAL A 163 14.35 14.75 0.19
CA VAL A 163 14.06 13.48 0.89
C VAL A 163 14.15 13.69 2.38
N ASP A 164 15.19 14.34 2.89
CA ASP A 164 15.42 14.59 4.31
C ASP A 164 14.29 15.45 4.92
N GLU A 165 13.84 16.49 4.23
CA GLU A 165 12.69 17.31 4.65
C GLU A 165 11.39 16.47 4.74
N ASN A 166 11.17 15.54 3.82
CA ASN A 166 9.98 14.69 3.84
C ASN A 166 10.08 13.58 4.89
N VAL A 167 11.27 13.03 5.14
CA VAL A 167 11.51 12.13 6.27
C VAL A 167 11.22 12.85 7.58
N LYS A 168 11.68 14.10 7.74
CA LYS A 168 11.37 14.92 8.90
C LYS A 168 9.86 15.12 9.08
N LYS A 169 9.12 15.39 8.00
CA LYS A 169 7.64 15.45 8.05
C LYS A 169 7.00 14.13 8.47
N MET A 170 7.54 12.98 8.07
CA MET A 170 7.08 11.67 8.54
C MET A 170 7.29 11.51 10.04
N ILE A 171 8.44 11.96 10.56
CA ILE A 171 8.77 11.89 11.99
C ILE A 171 7.86 12.79 12.83
N GLU A 172 7.55 14.00 12.33
CA GLU A 172 6.80 15.03 13.05
C GLU A 172 5.27 14.87 12.95
N SER A 173 4.75 13.98 12.10
CA SER A 173 3.32 13.85 11.88
C SER A 173 2.87 12.40 11.78
N ASP A 174 1.61 12.12 12.18
CA ASP A 174 0.96 10.81 12.01
C ASP A 174 0.42 10.61 10.58
N LYS A 175 0.74 11.54 9.66
CA LYS A 175 0.21 11.49 8.30
C LYS A 175 1.11 10.69 7.38
N ILE A 176 0.47 10.05 6.40
CA ILE A 176 1.21 9.42 5.30
C ILE A 176 1.87 10.53 4.47
N VAL A 177 3.18 10.42 4.26
CA VAL A 177 3.95 11.31 3.39
C VAL A 177 4.32 10.53 2.14
N GLN A 178 4.05 11.15 0.99
CA GLN A 178 4.41 10.61 -0.32
C GLN A 178 5.41 11.54 -0.99
N LEU A 179 6.48 10.96 -1.54
CA LEU A 179 7.52 11.69 -2.24
C LEU A 179 7.98 10.92 -3.48
N HIS A 180 8.53 11.69 -4.43
CA HIS A 180 9.11 11.16 -5.66
C HIS A 180 10.52 11.71 -5.78
N TYR A 181 11.51 10.83 -5.98
CA TYR A 181 12.90 11.25 -6.11
C TYR A 181 13.66 10.39 -7.09
N ARG A 182 14.74 10.92 -7.62
CA ARG A 182 15.67 10.21 -8.47
C ARG A 182 16.63 9.38 -7.63
N TRP A 183 16.81 8.14 -8.06
CA TRP A 183 17.69 7.19 -7.41
C TRP A 183 18.62 6.52 -8.43
N GLN A 184 19.89 6.36 -8.08
CA GLN A 184 20.90 5.76 -8.95
C GLN A 184 20.85 4.24 -8.81
N HIS A 185 20.08 3.59 -9.67
CA HIS A 185 19.97 2.13 -9.68
C HIS A 185 21.23 1.50 -10.30
N PRO A 186 21.85 0.47 -9.64
CA PRO A 186 23.14 -0.07 -10.08
C PRO A 186 23.10 -0.72 -11.47
N LYS A 187 21.93 -1.22 -11.92
CA LYS A 187 21.77 -1.90 -13.22
C LYS A 187 21.03 -1.06 -14.26
N LEU A 188 20.16 -0.15 -13.85
CA LEU A 188 19.25 0.59 -14.73
C LEU A 188 19.62 2.07 -14.87
N GLY A 189 20.69 2.53 -14.19
CA GLY A 189 21.07 3.92 -14.18
C GLY A 189 20.09 4.79 -13.36
N ARG A 190 19.73 5.95 -13.86
CA ARG A 190 18.83 6.88 -13.15
C ARG A 190 17.37 6.42 -13.27
N ILE A 191 16.75 6.13 -12.16
CA ILE A 191 15.33 5.81 -12.10
C ILE A 191 14.57 6.84 -11.26
N MET A 192 13.26 6.92 -11.47
CA MET A 192 12.36 7.66 -10.61
C MET A 192 11.67 6.68 -9.66
N VAL A 193 11.73 6.97 -8.37
CA VAL A 193 11.14 6.17 -7.32
C VAL A 193 10.01 6.95 -6.65
N ARG A 194 8.89 6.28 -6.43
CA ARG A 194 7.85 6.73 -5.51
C ARG A 194 8.10 6.07 -4.15
N CYS A 195 8.19 6.88 -3.13
CA CYS A 195 8.21 6.46 -1.74
C CYS A 195 6.93 6.93 -1.06
N CYS A 196 6.35 6.08 -0.25
CA CYS A 196 5.23 6.41 0.61
C CYS A 196 5.50 5.82 1.98
N GLY A 197 5.38 6.63 3.03
CA GLY A 197 5.65 6.16 4.38
C GLY A 197 4.98 6.99 5.45
N ARG A 198 5.02 6.48 6.67
CA ARG A 198 4.51 7.12 7.87
C ARG A 198 5.32 6.70 9.09
N ARG A 199 5.18 7.45 10.17
CA ARG A 199 5.62 7.02 11.50
C ARG A 199 4.63 5.98 12.06
N VAL A 200 5.16 5.01 12.76
CA VAL A 200 4.42 4.03 13.56
C VAL A 200 4.84 4.14 15.03
N GLU A 201 4.22 3.35 15.91
CA GLU A 201 4.60 3.35 17.32
C GLU A 201 6.09 3.03 17.48
N ASP A 202 6.77 3.87 18.27
CA ASP A 202 8.20 3.71 18.53
C ASP A 202 8.41 2.50 19.44
N SER A 203 9.46 1.74 19.17
CA SER A 203 9.90 0.64 20.00
C SER A 203 11.34 0.81 20.41
N ASP A 204 11.67 0.39 21.64
CA ASP A 204 13.04 0.38 22.16
C ASP A 204 13.76 1.74 22.11
N GLY A 205 12.99 2.84 22.17
CA GLY A 205 13.53 4.20 22.11
C GLY A 205 14.01 4.65 20.74
N MET A 206 13.66 3.91 19.68
CA MET A 206 13.94 4.26 18.30
C MET A 206 12.67 4.74 17.60
N ILE A 207 12.77 5.82 16.83
CA ILE A 207 11.72 6.27 15.92
C ILE A 207 11.59 5.24 14.81
N THR A 208 10.37 4.79 14.54
CA THR A 208 10.10 3.78 13.52
C THR A 208 9.23 4.37 12.41
N LEU A 209 9.73 4.28 11.18
CA LEU A 209 8.99 4.63 9.96
C LEU A 209 8.75 3.36 9.14
N GLU A 210 7.56 3.23 8.56
CA GLU A 210 7.23 2.14 7.65
C GLU A 210 6.71 2.66 6.32
N GLY A 211 6.88 1.91 5.27
CA GLY A 211 6.36 2.32 3.98
C GLY A 211 6.70 1.39 2.82
N TYR A 212 6.56 1.93 1.62
CA TYR A 212 6.92 1.21 0.41
C TYR A 212 7.67 2.09 -0.58
N HIS A 213 8.46 1.42 -1.43
CA HIS A 213 9.04 2.00 -2.64
C HIS A 213 8.48 1.31 -3.88
N ARG A 214 8.35 2.10 -4.94
CA ARG A 214 8.01 1.62 -6.27
C ARG A 214 8.79 2.38 -7.32
N MET A 215 9.35 1.66 -8.28
CA MET A 215 9.93 2.27 -9.47
C MET A 215 8.81 2.77 -10.39
N ILE A 216 8.84 4.07 -10.79
CA ILE A 216 7.81 4.67 -11.64
C ILE A 216 8.27 4.71 -13.10
N SER A 217 9.52 5.09 -13.34
CA SER A 217 10.09 5.17 -14.67
C SER A 217 11.59 4.97 -14.65
N ASN A 218 12.11 4.45 -15.77
CA ASN A 218 13.52 4.50 -16.09
C ASN A 218 13.73 5.72 -17.00
N VAL A 219 14.42 6.76 -16.49
CA VAL A 219 14.58 8.04 -17.19
C VAL A 219 15.41 7.92 -18.47
N GLU A 220 16.30 6.90 -18.54
CA GLU A 220 17.15 6.70 -19.72
C GLU A 220 16.41 6.07 -20.91
N ASN A 221 15.37 5.27 -20.66
CA ASN A 221 14.56 4.69 -21.73
C ASN A 221 13.50 5.66 -22.26
N ALA A 222 13.04 6.63 -21.48
CA ALA A 222 12.06 7.63 -21.92
C ALA A 222 12.62 8.65 -22.93
N VAL A 223 13.94 8.79 -23.01
CA VAL A 223 14.62 9.69 -23.96
C VAL A 223 14.95 9.02 -25.29
N LYS A 224 14.92 7.68 -25.37
CA LYS A 224 15.18 6.93 -26.61
C LYS A 224 13.94 6.76 -27.48
N ASP A 225 12.75 6.94 -26.92
CA ASP A 225 11.45 6.85 -27.60
C ASP A 225 10.88 8.23 -28.01
N MET A 226 11.62 9.31 -27.85
CA MET A 226 11.41 10.64 -28.40
C MET A 226 12.38 10.93 -29.56
#